data_2360eb8018a30a5dae072bd795ef0a50
#
_entry.id   2360eb8018a30a5dae072bd795ef0a50
#
_cell.length_a   1.000
_cell.length_b   1.000
_cell.length_c   1.000
_cell.angle_alpha   90.00
_cell.angle_beta   90.00
_cell.angle_gamma   90.00
#
_symmetry.space_group_name_H-M   'P 1'
#
loop_
_entity.id
_entity.type
_entity.pdbx_description
1 polymer ?
#
loop_
_entity_poly.entity_id
_entity_poly.type
_entity_poly.pdbx_seq_one_letter_code
_entity_poly.pdbx_strand_id
1 'polypeptide(L)'
;SLLQPCLPGGSCAPTKFTFGTLPIRPFTGGHTWFNQNVQSMAGHEQPQFEPITVHFTFQFGDTGSYPHGKRQRAREAALWAVDPPEYFTEGVFVALDGPAYTAEQQAAVYRRFPEWSPQRHSHMDAPQRQAVRDLLGLATAVGGIMVLPKLWCHCDRYWGFLRKCRFPYVPNMALPFNCPQDALFDPMRWNSKNMNFREHTFLANENVPAALREGTLTLTV
;
A
#
# COMPACT_ATOMS: atom_id res chain seq x y z
N SER A 1 -7.49 7.27 33.77
CA SER A 1 -6.57 8.01 34.64
C SER A 1 -6.63 9.50 34.29
N LEU A 2 -7.02 10.30 35.27
CA LEU A 2 -7.11 11.76 35.13
C LEU A 2 -5.68 12.33 35.19
N LEU A 3 -5.22 12.87 34.07
CA LEU A 3 -3.99 13.66 34.05
C LEU A 3 -4.27 14.99 34.79
N GLN A 4 -3.63 15.18 35.94
CA GLN A 4 -3.63 16.47 36.64
C GLN A 4 -2.41 17.27 36.20
N PRO A 5 -2.58 18.43 35.55
CA PRO A 5 -1.46 19.38 35.41
C PRO A 5 -1.15 20.00 36.76
N CYS A 6 0.07 19.82 37.22
CA CYS A 6 0.59 20.47 38.40
C CYS A 6 1.25 21.81 38.01
N LEU A 7 0.85 22.91 38.67
CA LEU A 7 1.51 24.19 38.52
C LEU A 7 2.81 24.25 39.34
N PRO A 8 3.84 24.99 38.89
CA PRO A 8 5.03 25.24 39.71
C PRO A 8 4.63 25.88 41.05
N GLY A 9 4.79 25.15 42.16
CA GLY A 9 4.38 25.58 43.50
C GLY A 9 3.47 24.60 44.25
N GLY A 10 3.14 23.44 43.67
CA GLY A 10 2.58 22.28 44.37
C GLY A 10 1.06 22.24 44.52
N SER A 11 0.29 23.13 43.90
CA SER A 11 -1.18 23.03 43.86
C SER A 11 -1.64 22.41 42.54
N CYS A 12 -2.20 21.20 42.62
CA CYS A 12 -2.85 20.53 41.49
C CYS A 12 -4.37 20.73 41.61
N ALA A 13 -4.94 21.54 40.72
CA ALA A 13 -6.40 21.66 40.62
C ALA A 13 -6.96 20.56 39.71
N PRO A 14 -8.08 19.92 40.05
CA PRO A 14 -8.72 18.95 39.16
C PRO A 14 -9.27 19.69 37.94
N THR A 15 -8.62 19.48 36.78
CA THR A 15 -9.14 19.95 35.50
C THR A 15 -10.05 18.88 34.92
N LYS A 16 -11.29 19.23 34.63
CA LYS A 16 -12.19 18.33 33.84
C LYS A 16 -11.82 18.43 32.38
N PHE A 17 -11.30 17.35 31.83
CA PHE A 17 -11.09 17.22 30.41
C PHE A 17 -12.28 16.46 29.80
N THR A 18 -12.81 16.98 28.71
CA THR A 18 -13.79 16.26 27.89
C THR A 18 -13.03 15.60 26.76
N PHE A 19 -13.14 14.27 26.67
CA PHE A 19 -12.57 13.48 25.58
C PHE A 19 -13.66 13.13 24.59
N GLY A 20 -13.35 13.27 23.30
CA GLY A 20 -14.16 12.75 22.21
C GLY A 20 -13.30 11.87 21.31
N THR A 21 -13.90 10.85 20.72
CA THR A 21 -13.27 10.03 19.70
C THR A 21 -13.66 10.56 18.32
N LEU A 22 -12.67 10.73 17.44
CA LEU A 22 -12.94 11.03 16.05
C LEU A 22 -13.41 9.77 15.32
N PRO A 23 -14.37 9.90 14.39
CA PRO A 23 -14.82 8.76 13.60
C PRO A 23 -13.66 8.24 12.73
N ILE A 24 -13.51 6.91 12.71
CA ILE A 24 -12.35 6.25 12.09
C ILE A 24 -12.28 6.42 10.56
N ARG A 25 -13.41 6.67 9.90
CA ARG A 25 -13.44 6.82 8.43
C ARG A 25 -12.79 8.14 7.97
N PRO A 26 -13.20 9.33 8.46
CA PRO A 26 -12.56 10.58 8.07
C PRO A 26 -11.17 10.78 8.69
N PHE A 27 -10.88 10.13 9.83
CA PHE A 27 -9.61 10.26 10.55
C PHE A 27 -8.97 8.89 10.70
N THR A 28 -8.41 8.38 9.61
CA THR A 28 -8.00 6.98 9.53
C THR A 28 -6.50 6.76 9.80
N GLY A 29 -6.18 5.61 10.37
CA GLY A 29 -4.80 5.13 10.49
C GLY A 29 -4.35 4.39 9.23
N GLY A 30 -3.04 4.28 9.04
CA GLY A 30 -2.45 3.67 7.86
C GLY A 30 -2.84 2.20 7.68
N HIS A 31 -2.93 1.42 8.74
CA HIS A 31 -3.40 0.04 8.64
C HIS A 31 -4.86 -0.03 8.18
N THR A 32 -5.70 0.80 8.74
CA THR A 32 -7.13 0.86 8.38
C THR A 32 -7.33 1.30 6.94
N TRP A 33 -6.55 2.28 6.48
CA TRP A 33 -6.65 2.78 5.12
C TRP A 33 -6.06 1.82 4.09
N PHE A 34 -4.79 1.42 4.25
CA PHE A 34 -4.06 0.67 3.24
C PHE A 34 -4.31 -0.85 3.27
N ASN A 35 -4.50 -1.43 4.46
CA ASN A 35 -4.62 -2.88 4.60
C ASN A 35 -6.08 -3.31 4.75
N GLN A 36 -6.82 -2.67 5.64
CA GLN A 36 -8.22 -3.03 5.86
C GLN A 36 -9.14 -2.49 4.79
N ASN A 37 -8.66 -1.50 4.01
CA ASN A 37 -9.42 -0.88 2.92
C ASN A 37 -10.83 -0.46 3.38
N VAL A 38 -10.90 0.32 4.46
CA VAL A 38 -12.14 0.71 5.14
C VAL A 38 -13.18 1.33 4.20
N GLN A 39 -12.71 1.99 3.14
CA GLN A 39 -13.57 2.58 2.11
C GLN A 39 -14.33 1.54 1.27
N SER A 40 -13.84 0.29 1.22
CA SER A 40 -14.44 -0.81 0.45
C SER A 40 -15.13 -1.86 1.32
N MET A 41 -15.20 -1.65 2.65
CA MET A 41 -15.87 -2.59 3.54
C MET A 41 -17.38 -2.55 3.35
N ALA A 42 -18.02 -3.73 3.34
CA ALA A 42 -19.47 -3.87 3.29
C ALA A 42 -20.15 -3.06 4.41
N GLY A 43 -21.24 -2.38 4.11
CA GLY A 43 -21.91 -1.44 5.01
C GLY A 43 -21.30 -0.04 5.03
N HIS A 44 -20.26 0.19 4.23
CA HIS A 44 -19.61 1.47 4.03
C HIS A 44 -19.72 1.94 2.57
N GLU A 45 -20.73 1.49 1.86
CA GLU A 45 -20.99 1.67 0.43
C GLU A 45 -21.36 3.11 0.02
N GLN A 46 -20.82 4.10 0.70
CA GLN A 46 -20.88 5.45 0.15
C GLN A 46 -19.75 5.61 -0.87
N PRO A 47 -20.09 5.86 -2.15
CA PRO A 47 -19.09 6.16 -3.16
C PRO A 47 -18.31 7.41 -2.73
N GLN A 48 -17.01 7.38 -2.89
CA GLN A 48 -16.10 8.52 -2.71
C GLN A 48 -16.05 9.09 -1.29
N PHE A 49 -15.64 8.27 -0.34
CA PHE A 49 -15.26 8.78 0.95
C PHE A 49 -13.78 9.19 0.93
N GLU A 50 -13.53 10.49 0.82
CA GLU A 50 -12.19 11.03 1.00
C GLU A 50 -11.90 11.20 2.49
N PRO A 51 -10.76 10.70 2.99
CA PRO A 51 -10.38 10.94 4.36
C PRO A 51 -10.03 12.41 4.56
N ILE A 52 -10.38 12.96 5.73
CA ILE A 52 -9.88 14.27 6.14
C ILE A 52 -8.40 14.16 6.49
N THR A 53 -8.02 13.06 7.16
CA THR A 53 -6.63 12.75 7.47
C THR A 53 -6.35 11.26 7.35
N VAL A 54 -5.13 10.93 6.90
CA VAL A 54 -4.58 9.57 6.97
C VAL A 54 -3.29 9.62 7.77
N HIS A 55 -3.27 8.96 8.92
CA HIS A 55 -2.05 8.81 9.71
C HIS A 55 -1.27 7.59 9.21
N PHE A 56 -0.20 7.80 8.48
CA PHE A 56 0.64 6.77 7.84
C PHE A 56 1.40 5.94 8.88
N THR A 57 0.69 5.09 9.61
CA THR A 57 1.21 4.09 10.55
C THR A 57 1.31 2.71 9.90
N PHE A 58 1.95 1.77 10.57
CA PHE A 58 2.10 0.38 10.12
C PHE A 58 2.78 0.23 8.77
N GLN A 59 3.78 1.04 8.50
CA GLN A 59 4.67 0.88 7.37
C GLN A 59 5.70 -0.20 7.66
N PHE A 60 6.11 -0.91 6.63
CA PHE A 60 7.09 -1.97 6.71
C PHE A 60 8.36 -1.55 5.99
N GLY A 61 9.53 -1.79 6.64
CA GLY A 61 10.82 -1.39 6.07
C GLY A 61 11.14 0.09 6.20
N ASP A 62 10.39 0.84 6.99
CA ASP A 62 10.63 2.24 7.27
C ASP A 62 11.12 2.43 8.70
N THR A 63 12.13 3.24 8.89
CA THR A 63 12.56 3.70 10.21
C THR A 63 12.21 5.18 10.38
N GLY A 64 12.22 5.70 11.60
CA GLY A 64 11.80 7.07 11.90
C GLY A 64 12.46 8.19 11.08
N SER A 65 13.55 7.88 10.37
CA SER A 65 14.29 8.79 9.49
C SER A 65 13.93 8.67 8.01
N TYR A 66 12.98 7.81 7.62
CA TYR A 66 12.70 7.53 6.21
C TYR A 66 11.34 8.02 5.76
N PRO A 67 11.29 9.06 4.93
CA PRO A 67 10.06 9.51 4.31
C PRO A 67 9.64 8.63 3.11
N HIS A 68 10.52 7.72 2.62
CA HIS A 68 10.30 6.99 1.38
C HIS A 68 9.08 6.07 1.41
N GLY A 69 8.90 5.31 2.48
CA GLY A 69 7.73 4.43 2.61
C GLY A 69 6.43 5.21 2.69
N LYS A 70 6.40 6.31 3.43
CA LYS A 70 5.21 7.19 3.54
C LYS A 70 4.87 7.83 2.20
N ARG A 71 5.87 8.41 1.52
CA ARG A 71 5.70 8.99 0.19
C ARG A 71 5.20 7.95 -0.80
N GLN A 72 5.77 6.75 -0.81
CA GLN A 72 5.36 5.68 -1.70
C GLN A 72 3.90 5.28 -1.47
N ARG A 73 3.49 5.08 -0.23
CA ARG A 73 2.09 4.81 0.10
C ARG A 73 1.15 5.94 -0.30
N ALA A 74 1.58 7.20 -0.12
CA ALA A 74 0.80 8.36 -0.55
C ALA A 74 0.63 8.41 -2.08
N ARG A 75 1.69 8.07 -2.84
CA ARG A 75 1.63 7.93 -4.30
C ARG A 75 0.68 6.83 -4.74
N GLU A 76 0.81 5.64 -4.15
CA GLU A 76 -0.07 4.49 -4.43
C GLU A 76 -1.55 4.76 -4.13
N ALA A 77 -1.82 5.64 -3.18
CA ALA A 77 -3.18 6.06 -2.82
C ALA A 77 -3.65 7.32 -3.57
N ALA A 78 -2.86 7.84 -4.51
CA ALA A 78 -3.10 9.12 -5.19
C ALA A 78 -3.28 10.33 -4.24
N LEU A 79 -2.65 10.28 -3.06
CA LEU A 79 -2.67 11.34 -2.03
C LEU A 79 -1.41 12.20 -2.03
N TRP A 80 -0.48 11.99 -2.96
CA TRP A 80 0.77 12.73 -3.07
C TRP A 80 0.76 13.64 -4.28
N ALA A 81 0.78 14.96 -4.06
CA ALA A 81 0.58 15.97 -5.09
C ALA A 81 1.82 16.87 -5.33
N VAL A 82 2.98 16.52 -4.76
CA VAL A 82 4.16 17.40 -4.78
C VAL A 82 5.35 16.83 -5.56
N ASP A 83 5.10 15.84 -6.41
CA ASP A 83 6.14 15.37 -7.33
C ASP A 83 6.39 16.42 -8.44
N PRO A 84 7.66 16.59 -8.86
CA PRO A 84 7.97 17.53 -9.92
C PRO A 84 7.38 17.06 -11.27
N PRO A 85 7.13 17.98 -12.22
CA PRO A 85 6.53 17.63 -13.52
C PRO A 85 7.28 16.51 -14.27
N GLU A 86 8.61 16.48 -14.18
CA GLU A 86 9.48 15.49 -14.82
C GLU A 86 9.17 14.05 -14.34
N TYR A 87 8.66 13.91 -13.11
CA TYR A 87 8.21 12.61 -12.59
C TYR A 87 7.15 11.98 -13.48
N PHE A 88 6.28 12.80 -14.07
CA PHE A 88 5.15 12.37 -14.88
C PHE A 88 5.43 12.37 -16.39
N THR A 89 6.36 13.20 -16.84
CA THR A 89 6.52 13.51 -18.26
C THR A 89 7.77 12.92 -18.90
N GLU A 90 8.71 12.39 -18.11
CA GLU A 90 9.98 11.89 -18.62
C GLU A 90 10.13 10.38 -18.46
N GLY A 91 10.59 9.73 -19.53
CA GLY A 91 11.02 8.34 -19.56
C GLY A 91 10.20 7.45 -20.48
N VAL A 92 10.71 6.25 -20.66
CA VAL A 92 10.02 5.12 -21.31
C VAL A 92 9.45 4.23 -20.20
N PHE A 93 8.16 4.03 -20.18
CA PHE A 93 7.53 3.23 -19.14
C PHE A 93 7.35 1.79 -19.59
N VAL A 94 7.51 0.87 -18.64
CA VAL A 94 7.33 -0.57 -18.83
C VAL A 94 6.39 -1.09 -17.75
N ALA A 95 5.28 -1.71 -18.15
CA ALA A 95 4.23 -2.16 -17.26
C ALA A 95 3.84 -3.62 -17.52
N LEU A 96 3.15 -4.27 -16.60
CA LEU A 96 2.46 -5.53 -16.88
C LEU A 96 1.11 -5.26 -17.55
N ASP A 97 0.79 -6.11 -18.53
CA ASP A 97 -0.56 -6.22 -19.08
C ASP A 97 -1.36 -7.23 -18.25
N GLY A 98 -2.01 -6.73 -17.20
CA GLY A 98 -2.79 -7.56 -16.30
C GLY A 98 -2.16 -7.80 -14.91
N PRO A 99 -2.67 -8.78 -14.17
CA PRO A 99 -2.19 -9.08 -12.82
C PRO A 99 -0.82 -9.76 -12.84
N ALA A 100 -0.09 -9.62 -11.74
CA ALA A 100 1.24 -10.20 -11.56
C ALA A 100 1.23 -11.74 -11.29
N TYR A 101 0.13 -12.40 -11.53
CA TYR A 101 -0.05 -13.86 -11.52
C TYR A 101 -1.27 -14.24 -12.36
N THR A 102 -1.26 -15.47 -12.90
CA THR A 102 -2.37 -15.96 -13.71
C THR A 102 -3.52 -16.50 -12.85
N ALA A 103 -4.74 -16.56 -13.42
CA ALA A 103 -5.88 -17.19 -12.77
C ALA A 103 -5.62 -18.68 -12.45
N GLU A 104 -4.83 -19.36 -13.29
CA GLU A 104 -4.46 -20.76 -13.10
C GLU A 104 -3.51 -20.92 -11.91
N GLN A 105 -2.50 -20.08 -11.77
CA GLN A 105 -1.61 -20.03 -10.61
C GLN A 105 -2.41 -19.80 -9.32
N GLN A 106 -3.32 -18.84 -9.34
CA GLN A 106 -4.20 -18.55 -8.20
C GLN A 106 -5.06 -19.77 -7.83
N ALA A 107 -5.70 -20.39 -8.82
CA ALA A 107 -6.56 -21.56 -8.60
C ALA A 107 -5.76 -22.75 -8.04
N ALA A 108 -4.54 -22.97 -8.51
CA ALA A 108 -3.65 -24.02 -8.00
C ALA A 108 -3.30 -23.81 -6.52
N VAL A 109 -2.92 -22.58 -6.15
CA VAL A 109 -2.61 -22.25 -4.76
C VAL A 109 -3.85 -22.37 -3.87
N TYR A 110 -5.03 -21.93 -4.35
CA TYR A 110 -6.26 -21.99 -3.58
C TYR A 110 -6.75 -23.42 -3.34
N ARG A 111 -6.55 -24.32 -4.31
CA ARG A 111 -6.82 -25.77 -4.12
C ARG A 111 -5.89 -26.37 -3.07
N ARG A 112 -4.61 -25.99 -3.06
CA ARG A 112 -3.61 -26.51 -2.12
C ARG A 112 -3.78 -25.98 -0.71
N PHE A 113 -4.21 -24.73 -0.59
CA PHE A 113 -4.40 -24.02 0.69
C PHE A 113 -5.79 -23.40 0.71
N PRO A 114 -6.85 -24.18 1.01
CA PRO A 114 -8.24 -23.71 0.94
C PRO A 114 -8.57 -22.63 1.99
N GLU A 115 -7.82 -22.60 3.09
CA GLU A 115 -8.01 -21.63 4.17
C GLU A 115 -7.10 -20.40 4.00
N TRP A 116 -7.56 -19.23 4.44
CA TRP A 116 -6.73 -18.05 4.54
C TRP A 116 -5.61 -18.27 5.56
N SER A 117 -4.38 -18.27 5.09
CA SER A 117 -3.22 -18.60 5.92
C SER A 117 -1.97 -17.89 5.42
N PRO A 118 -0.95 -17.70 6.28
CA PRO A 118 0.35 -17.22 5.87
C PRO A 118 0.98 -18.04 4.75
N GLN A 119 0.72 -19.37 4.73
CA GLN A 119 1.20 -20.26 3.68
C GLN A 119 0.56 -19.94 2.33
N ARG A 120 -0.78 -19.77 2.27
CA ARG A 120 -1.46 -19.31 1.05
C ARG A 120 -0.86 -18.00 0.55
N HIS A 121 -0.67 -17.03 1.46
CA HIS A 121 -0.08 -15.74 1.11
C HIS A 121 1.33 -15.91 0.52
N SER A 122 2.20 -16.67 1.17
CA SER A 122 3.56 -16.89 0.69
C SER A 122 3.62 -17.52 -0.72
N HIS A 123 2.71 -18.47 -1.01
CA HIS A 123 2.64 -19.10 -2.34
C HIS A 123 2.06 -18.16 -3.41
N MET A 124 1.19 -17.22 -3.02
CA MET A 124 0.68 -16.19 -3.93
C MET A 124 1.65 -15.01 -4.10
N ASP A 125 2.51 -14.76 -3.13
CA ASP A 125 3.55 -13.74 -3.20
C ASP A 125 4.68 -14.11 -4.18
N ALA A 126 5.05 -15.38 -4.25
CA ALA A 126 6.15 -15.85 -5.10
C ALA A 126 6.00 -15.49 -6.58
N PRO A 127 4.88 -15.77 -7.27
CA PRO A 127 4.71 -15.36 -8.67
C PRO A 127 4.70 -13.84 -8.84
N GLN A 128 4.14 -13.08 -7.91
CA GLN A 128 4.15 -11.61 -7.97
C GLN A 128 5.58 -11.06 -7.90
N ARG A 129 6.39 -11.59 -7.01
CA ARG A 129 7.81 -11.20 -6.91
C ARG A 129 8.59 -11.59 -8.17
N GLN A 130 8.27 -12.71 -8.79
CA GLN A 130 8.88 -13.10 -10.06
C GLN A 130 8.50 -12.12 -11.17
N ALA A 131 7.20 -11.85 -11.35
CA ALA A 131 6.71 -10.92 -12.36
C ALA A 131 7.34 -9.50 -12.21
N VAL A 132 7.47 -9.00 -10.98
CA VAL A 132 8.13 -7.71 -10.72
C VAL A 132 9.63 -7.77 -11.07
N ARG A 133 10.32 -8.87 -10.80
CA ARG A 133 11.74 -9.04 -11.19
C ARG A 133 11.91 -9.05 -12.71
N ASP A 134 11.04 -9.76 -13.41
CA ASP A 134 11.09 -9.87 -14.88
C ASP A 134 10.79 -8.51 -15.52
N LEU A 135 9.78 -7.81 -14.99
CA LEU A 135 9.44 -6.46 -15.41
C LEU A 135 10.59 -5.46 -15.18
N LEU A 136 11.24 -5.53 -14.00
CA LEU A 136 12.41 -4.70 -13.70
C LEU A 136 13.58 -5.03 -14.64
N GLY A 137 13.80 -6.31 -14.93
CA GLY A 137 14.82 -6.77 -15.89
C GLY A 137 14.58 -6.18 -17.27
N LEU A 138 13.34 -6.25 -17.77
CA LEU A 138 12.97 -5.66 -19.05
C LEU A 138 13.13 -4.14 -19.04
N ALA A 139 12.61 -3.45 -18.01
CA ALA A 139 12.76 -2.01 -17.89
C ALA A 139 14.23 -1.58 -17.92
N THR A 140 15.08 -2.31 -17.19
CA THR A 140 16.54 -2.07 -17.19
C THR A 140 17.16 -2.28 -18.58
N ALA A 141 16.76 -3.35 -19.29
CA ALA A 141 17.30 -3.67 -20.61
C ALA A 141 16.97 -2.61 -21.67
N VAL A 142 15.82 -1.95 -21.56
CA VAL A 142 15.40 -0.90 -22.49
C VAL A 142 15.74 0.53 -22.00
N GLY A 143 16.44 0.66 -20.86
CA GLY A 143 16.70 1.95 -20.23
C GLY A 143 15.43 2.67 -19.75
N GLY A 144 14.39 1.90 -19.44
CA GLY A 144 13.07 2.41 -19.07
C GLY A 144 12.81 2.46 -17.56
N ILE A 145 11.61 2.86 -17.24
CA ILE A 145 11.08 3.00 -15.88
C ILE A 145 10.00 1.95 -15.66
N MET A 146 10.19 1.08 -14.69
CA MET A 146 9.18 0.09 -14.33
C MET A 146 7.95 0.77 -13.69
N VAL A 147 6.76 0.49 -14.19
CA VAL A 147 5.52 0.79 -13.49
C VAL A 147 5.11 -0.47 -12.70
N LEU A 148 5.05 -0.36 -11.38
CA LEU A 148 4.68 -1.47 -10.51
C LEU A 148 3.29 -2.00 -10.87
N PRO A 149 3.08 -3.31 -10.93
CA PRO A 149 1.75 -3.86 -11.02
C PRO A 149 1.02 -3.68 -9.70
N LYS A 150 -0.30 -3.79 -9.74
CA LYS A 150 -1.12 -3.90 -8.53
C LYS A 150 -0.75 -5.18 -7.78
N LEU A 151 -0.37 -5.02 -6.50
CA LEU A 151 0.06 -6.14 -5.66
C LEU A 151 -1.08 -6.63 -4.78
N TRP A 152 -1.17 -7.95 -4.60
CA TRP A 152 -2.26 -8.57 -3.85
C TRP A 152 -1.75 -9.34 -2.63
N CYS A 153 -2.18 -8.91 -1.46
CA CYS A 153 -1.93 -9.59 -0.21
C CYS A 153 -3.08 -10.54 0.15
N HIS A 154 -2.73 -11.79 0.43
CA HIS A 154 -3.66 -12.86 0.81
C HIS A 154 -3.69 -13.10 2.32
N CYS A 155 -2.98 -12.27 3.07
CA CYS A 155 -2.92 -12.31 4.52
C CYS A 155 -2.55 -10.93 5.05
N ASP A 156 -3.30 -10.45 6.02
CA ASP A 156 -2.95 -9.23 6.73
C ASP A 156 -1.77 -9.48 7.69
N ARG A 157 -1.02 -8.44 7.96
CA ARG A 157 0.11 -8.46 8.88
C ARG A 157 0.08 -7.28 9.83
N TYR A 158 0.60 -7.50 11.02
CA TYR A 158 0.91 -6.47 12.00
C TYR A 158 2.43 -6.30 12.07
N TRP A 159 3.11 -6.81 13.07
CA TRP A 159 4.57 -6.97 13.06
C TRP A 159 5.00 -8.27 12.37
N GLY A 160 4.08 -9.19 12.16
CA GLY A 160 4.21 -10.43 11.42
C GLY A 160 2.85 -10.81 10.84
N PHE A 161 2.80 -11.85 10.02
CA PHE A 161 1.53 -12.33 9.46
C PHE A 161 0.60 -12.81 10.55
N LEU A 162 -0.66 -12.38 10.46
CA LEU A 162 -1.70 -12.77 11.39
C LEU A 162 -2.09 -14.23 11.13
N ARG A 163 -2.24 -15.02 12.20
CA ARG A 163 -2.50 -16.45 12.11
C ARG A 163 -3.75 -16.80 11.29
N LYS A 164 -4.78 -15.97 11.37
CA LYS A 164 -6.05 -16.10 10.61
C LYS A 164 -6.13 -15.11 9.44
N CYS A 165 -5.03 -14.48 9.11
CA CYS A 165 -4.92 -13.49 8.02
C CYS A 165 -5.86 -12.29 8.11
N ARG A 166 -6.56 -12.11 9.23
CA ARG A 166 -7.40 -10.94 9.52
C ARG A 166 -7.17 -10.48 10.94
N PHE A 167 -7.27 -9.19 11.16
CA PHE A 167 -7.20 -8.63 12.50
C PHE A 167 -8.42 -9.10 13.31
N PRO A 168 -8.26 -9.52 14.58
CA PRO A 168 -9.36 -10.12 15.36
C PRO A 168 -10.62 -9.25 15.44
N TYR A 169 -10.45 -7.94 15.42
CA TYR A 169 -11.55 -6.97 15.52
C TYR A 169 -12.10 -6.51 14.16
N VAL A 170 -11.57 -7.04 13.04
CA VAL A 170 -12.00 -6.74 11.68
C VAL A 170 -12.20 -8.03 10.90
N PRO A 171 -13.13 -8.90 11.32
CA PRO A 171 -13.35 -10.22 10.69
C PRO A 171 -13.84 -10.11 9.24
N ASN A 172 -14.48 -9.00 8.89
CA ASN A 172 -15.06 -8.75 7.55
C ASN A 172 -14.07 -8.11 6.57
N MET A 173 -12.81 -7.94 6.95
CA MET A 173 -11.78 -7.46 6.02
C MET A 173 -11.76 -8.35 4.76
N ALA A 174 -11.84 -7.72 3.59
CA ALA A 174 -11.77 -8.42 2.32
C ALA A 174 -10.38 -9.03 2.09
N LEU A 175 -10.33 -10.25 1.59
CA LEU A 175 -9.12 -10.91 1.13
C LEU A 175 -9.37 -11.54 -0.25
N PRO A 176 -8.41 -11.47 -1.17
CA PRO A 176 -7.17 -10.67 -1.07
C PRO A 176 -7.46 -9.17 -1.12
N PHE A 177 -6.53 -8.36 -0.66
CA PHE A 177 -6.61 -6.90 -0.77
C PHE A 177 -5.42 -6.35 -1.56
N ASN A 178 -5.60 -5.20 -2.22
CA ASN A 178 -4.51 -4.48 -2.85
C ASN A 178 -3.60 -3.93 -1.74
N CYS A 179 -2.41 -4.47 -1.63
CA CYS A 179 -1.48 -4.06 -0.60
C CYS A 179 -0.43 -3.07 -1.13
N PRO A 180 0.07 -2.18 -0.27
CA PRO A 180 1.12 -1.27 -0.65
C PRO A 180 2.43 -2.02 -0.94
N GLN A 181 3.30 -1.41 -1.73
CA GLN A 181 4.60 -1.96 -2.11
C GLN A 181 5.40 -2.49 -0.92
N ASP A 182 5.42 -1.74 0.19
CA ASP A 182 6.21 -2.09 1.37
C ASP A 182 5.69 -3.30 2.14
N ALA A 183 4.53 -3.83 1.80
CA ALA A 183 4.05 -5.10 2.32
C ALA A 183 4.83 -6.30 1.74
N LEU A 184 5.29 -6.21 0.50
CA LEU A 184 5.99 -7.28 -0.21
C LEU A 184 7.47 -6.97 -0.49
N PHE A 185 7.83 -5.70 -0.63
CA PHE A 185 9.19 -5.26 -0.98
C PHE A 185 9.72 -4.27 0.04
N ASP A 186 11.04 -4.14 0.10
CA ASP A 186 11.74 -3.20 0.96
C ASP A 186 12.02 -1.88 0.20
N PRO A 187 11.25 -0.81 0.45
CA PRO A 187 11.42 0.46 -0.26
C PRO A 187 12.78 1.11 0.02
N MET A 188 13.38 0.84 1.17
CA MET A 188 14.72 1.35 1.51
C MET A 188 15.78 0.76 0.59
N ARG A 189 15.74 -0.57 0.39
CA ARG A 189 16.67 -1.24 -0.53
C ARG A 189 16.50 -0.76 -1.96
N TRP A 190 15.26 -0.55 -2.38
CA TRP A 190 14.97 -0.04 -3.71
C TRP A 190 15.56 1.36 -3.90
N ASN A 191 15.34 2.24 -2.93
CA ASN A 191 15.91 3.58 -2.94
C ASN A 191 17.45 3.57 -2.91
N SER A 192 18.06 2.76 -2.04
CA SER A 192 19.53 2.67 -1.93
C SER A 192 20.21 2.10 -3.18
N LYS A 193 19.46 1.38 -4.03
CA LYS A 193 19.90 0.85 -5.32
C LYS A 193 19.52 1.75 -6.49
N ASN A 194 18.95 2.92 -6.22
CA ASN A 194 18.45 3.85 -7.24
C ASN A 194 17.54 3.16 -8.26
N MET A 195 16.67 2.24 -7.79
CA MET A 195 15.73 1.56 -8.68
C MET A 195 14.73 2.57 -9.22
N ASN A 196 14.68 2.66 -10.55
CA ASN A 196 13.77 3.59 -11.22
C ASN A 196 12.42 2.91 -11.46
N PHE A 197 11.42 3.35 -10.73
CA PHE A 197 10.06 2.79 -10.82
C PHE A 197 9.00 3.86 -10.53
N ARG A 198 7.76 3.55 -10.92
CA ARG A 198 6.54 4.28 -10.57
C ARG A 198 5.57 3.35 -9.85
N GLU A 199 4.66 3.92 -9.11
CA GLU A 199 3.58 3.20 -8.42
C GLU A 199 2.54 2.65 -9.41
N HIS A 200 1.73 1.69 -8.95
CA HIS A 200 0.71 1.04 -9.79
C HIS A 200 -0.41 1.98 -10.25
N THR A 201 -0.60 3.12 -9.60
CA THR A 201 -1.59 4.14 -9.96
C THR A 201 -1.04 5.18 -10.93
N PHE A 202 0.26 5.13 -11.25
CA PHE A 202 0.95 6.15 -12.03
C PHE A 202 0.30 6.43 -13.39
N LEU A 203 0.05 5.40 -14.19
CA LEU A 203 -0.53 5.57 -15.53
C LEU A 203 -1.97 6.09 -15.51
N ALA A 204 -2.67 5.99 -14.38
CA ALA A 204 -3.99 6.57 -14.19
C ALA A 204 -3.94 8.04 -13.70
N ASN A 205 -2.76 8.55 -13.34
CA ASN A 205 -2.61 9.92 -12.87
C ASN A 205 -2.82 10.91 -14.02
N GLU A 206 -3.63 11.94 -13.78
CA GLU A 206 -3.98 12.97 -14.80
C GLU A 206 -2.78 13.74 -15.33
N ASN A 207 -1.71 13.88 -14.52
CA ASN A 207 -0.47 14.56 -14.91
C ASN A 207 0.39 13.75 -15.89
N VAL A 208 0.09 12.46 -16.11
CA VAL A 208 0.80 11.65 -17.11
C VAL A 208 0.21 11.93 -18.49
N PRO A 209 1.00 12.42 -19.47
CA PRO A 209 0.52 12.69 -20.82
C PRO A 209 -0.04 11.44 -21.52
N ALA A 210 -1.11 11.60 -22.30
CA ALA A 210 -1.73 10.50 -23.04
C ALA A 210 -0.72 9.76 -23.93
N ALA A 211 0.13 10.48 -24.64
CA ALA A 211 1.17 9.90 -25.48
C ALA A 211 2.14 8.97 -24.73
N LEU A 212 2.44 9.25 -23.46
CA LEU A 212 3.29 8.37 -22.65
C LEU A 212 2.54 7.14 -22.16
N ARG A 213 1.24 7.27 -21.85
CA ARG A 213 0.38 6.12 -21.50
C ARG A 213 0.28 5.15 -22.67
N GLU A 214 0.00 5.67 -23.87
CA GLU A 214 -0.13 4.90 -25.11
C GLU A 214 1.21 4.29 -25.56
N GLY A 215 2.31 4.98 -25.30
CA GLY A 215 3.67 4.54 -25.61
C GLY A 215 4.28 3.61 -24.53
N THR A 216 3.54 3.24 -23.48
CA THR A 216 4.03 2.33 -22.44
C THR A 216 4.23 0.94 -23.02
N LEU A 217 5.43 0.37 -22.84
CA LEU A 217 5.72 -1.00 -23.22
C LEU A 217 5.05 -1.96 -22.23
N THR A 218 4.36 -2.99 -22.73
CA THR A 218 3.67 -3.95 -21.88
C THR A 218 4.28 -5.34 -21.97
N LEU A 219 4.37 -6.03 -20.82
CA LEU A 219 4.75 -7.42 -20.69
C LEU A 219 3.54 -8.22 -20.24
N THR A 220 3.18 -9.27 -20.98
CA THR A 220 2.15 -10.23 -20.58
C THR A 220 2.79 -11.39 -19.82
N VAL A 221 2.17 -11.79 -18.70
CA VAL A 221 2.62 -12.88 -17.81
C VAL A 221 1.89 -14.19 -18.13
#